data_ec5414cf17949d052f1b6526491bc290
#
_entry.id   ec5414cf17949d052f1b6526491bc290
#
_cell.length_a   1.000
_cell.length_b   1.000
_cell.length_c   1.000
_cell.angle_alpha   90.00
_cell.angle_beta   90.00
_cell.angle_gamma   90.00
#
_symmetry.space_group_name_H-M   'P 1'
#
loop_
_entity.id
_entity.type
_entity.pdbx_description
1 polymer ?
#
loop_
_entity_poly.entity_id
_entity_poly.type
_entity_poly.pdbx_seq_one_letter_code
_entity_poly.pdbx_strand_id
1 'polypeptide(L)'
;MRGSGSNAKGRRGVLDAIERVGNALPDPVLLFVGLMVIVMAVSAVAATLGLSAIHPGSGERLLAESLLAPDNLARLLVDMPATFVGFPPLGLIAVVMIGAAVADRSGLFAAVIGRAAKWVPVRLLTPSFFLIALLSHQAADAAYVVLIPLAALAYLKAGRHPLEGIAVTYAGISGAFAANLLPGQFDVLLLGITQSAAGLIEPDRALNPLGNWWFTASLAVLLLLVGWWVTERIVAPRLAVGDPPSPGESVDEVHTRNDDRVGLRCACVAALAVVALFAALALWPGDAPLRDEAAAGQAAYVPFYESLVGGFMLVFLASGWAYGKAVGTIHSHRDVVAMMAAGLRELAPFFVLAFF
;
A
#
# COMPACT_ATOMS: atom_id res chain seq x y z
N MET A 1 -52.32 -23.49 6.57
CA MET A 1 -52.69 -22.36 5.67
C MET A 1 -51.44 -21.64 5.27
N ARG A 2 -51.09 -21.81 4.04
CA ARG A 2 -50.60 -20.86 3.02
C ARG A 2 -49.69 -19.77 3.58
N GLY A 3 -48.39 -19.74 3.43
CA GLY A 3 -47.77 -19.62 2.10
C GLY A 3 -47.48 -18.15 1.86
N SER A 4 -46.33 -17.68 2.27
CA SER A 4 -45.75 -16.41 1.79
C SER A 4 -44.33 -16.68 1.37
N GLY A 5 -44.19 -17.37 0.26
CA GLY A 5 -42.95 -17.41 -0.51
C GLY A 5 -42.78 -16.05 -1.20
N SER A 6 -42.09 -15.11 -0.54
CA SER A 6 -41.73 -13.83 -1.14
C SER A 6 -40.64 -14.01 -2.17
N ASN A 7 -40.99 -13.79 -3.39
CA ASN A 7 -40.25 -13.58 -4.63
C ASN A 7 -38.87 -12.88 -4.43
N ALA A 8 -37.86 -13.65 -4.21
CA ALA A 8 -36.45 -13.23 -4.44
C ALA A 8 -36.01 -13.64 -5.86
N LYS A 9 -36.90 -13.54 -6.84
CA LYS A 9 -36.59 -13.64 -8.27
C LYS A 9 -36.39 -12.23 -8.82
N GLY A 10 -35.16 -11.86 -9.11
CA GLY A 10 -34.88 -10.91 -10.15
C GLY A 10 -34.34 -9.58 -9.73
N ARG A 11 -33.14 -9.54 -9.40
CA ARG A 11 -32.20 -8.55 -9.93
C ARG A 11 -30.86 -9.28 -10.09
N ARG A 12 -30.73 -10.04 -11.16
CA ARG A 12 -29.42 -10.35 -11.75
C ARG A 12 -28.88 -9.02 -12.25
N GLY A 13 -28.38 -8.24 -11.31
CA GLY A 13 -27.88 -6.89 -11.54
C GLY A 13 -26.50 -6.91 -12.13
N VAL A 14 -26.04 -5.75 -12.57
CA VAL A 14 -24.64 -5.51 -12.99
C VAL A 14 -23.66 -6.03 -11.95
N LEU A 15 -23.98 -5.95 -10.66
CA LEU A 15 -23.17 -6.46 -9.56
C LEU A 15 -22.96 -7.98 -9.61
N ASP A 16 -24.02 -8.77 -9.89
CA ASP A 16 -23.91 -10.24 -10.03
C ASP A 16 -23.07 -10.62 -11.25
N ALA A 17 -23.11 -9.80 -12.30
CA ALA A 17 -22.26 -10.00 -13.47
C ALA A 17 -20.80 -9.69 -13.15
N ILE A 18 -20.52 -8.59 -12.45
CA ILE A 18 -19.17 -8.21 -12.01
C ILE A 18 -18.58 -9.27 -11.07
N GLU A 19 -19.37 -9.74 -10.09
CA GLU A 19 -18.97 -10.80 -9.17
C GLU A 19 -18.64 -12.10 -9.91
N ARG A 20 -19.49 -12.49 -10.86
CA ARG A 20 -19.27 -13.72 -11.66
C ARG A 20 -18.03 -13.61 -12.53
N VAL A 21 -17.82 -12.47 -13.19
CA VAL A 21 -16.63 -12.23 -14.00
C VAL A 21 -15.39 -12.20 -13.12
N GLY A 22 -15.45 -11.50 -11.98
CA GLY A 22 -14.33 -11.44 -11.03
C GLY A 22 -13.93 -12.83 -10.50
N ASN A 23 -14.94 -13.65 -10.13
CA ASN A 23 -14.69 -15.00 -9.61
C ASN A 23 -14.28 -16.02 -10.73
N ALA A 24 -14.48 -15.67 -12.00
CA ALA A 24 -14.06 -16.51 -13.13
C ALA A 24 -12.64 -16.17 -13.64
N LEU A 25 -12.03 -15.07 -13.15
CA LEU A 25 -10.67 -14.72 -13.52
C LEU A 25 -9.69 -15.74 -12.94
N PRO A 26 -8.72 -16.19 -13.74
CA PRO A 26 -7.64 -17.05 -13.23
C PRO A 26 -6.72 -16.28 -12.28
N ASP A 27 -5.82 -17.02 -11.62
CA ASP A 27 -4.76 -16.43 -10.78
C ASP A 27 -4.02 -15.32 -11.55
N PRO A 28 -3.69 -14.19 -10.90
CA PRO A 28 -2.96 -13.09 -11.54
C PRO A 28 -1.70 -13.52 -12.28
N VAL A 29 -0.94 -14.48 -11.75
CA VAL A 29 0.26 -15.02 -12.41
C VAL A 29 -0.09 -15.62 -13.79
N LEU A 30 -1.17 -16.39 -13.87
CA LEU A 30 -1.62 -16.96 -15.15
C LEU A 30 -2.10 -15.90 -16.13
N LEU A 31 -2.67 -14.80 -15.64
CA LEU A 31 -3.03 -13.65 -16.49
C LEU A 31 -1.77 -13.02 -17.12
N PHE A 32 -0.69 -12.84 -16.35
CA PHE A 32 0.56 -12.29 -16.86
C PHE A 32 1.26 -13.24 -17.82
N VAL A 33 1.28 -14.54 -17.53
CA VAL A 33 1.77 -15.55 -18.50
C VAL A 33 0.98 -15.49 -19.80
N GLY A 34 -0.35 -15.42 -19.72
CA GLY A 34 -1.22 -15.27 -20.89
C GLY A 34 -0.93 -13.98 -21.67
N LEU A 35 -0.74 -12.86 -20.97
CA LEU A 35 -0.38 -11.59 -21.58
C LEU A 35 0.99 -11.67 -22.27
N MET A 36 1.99 -12.30 -21.66
CA MET A 36 3.29 -12.52 -22.26
C MET A 36 3.16 -13.31 -23.57
N VAL A 37 2.40 -14.39 -23.59
CA VAL A 37 2.16 -15.19 -24.81
C VAL A 37 1.48 -14.34 -25.89
N ILE A 38 0.49 -13.53 -25.52
CA ILE A 38 -0.20 -12.61 -26.45
C ILE A 38 0.78 -11.60 -27.04
N VAL A 39 1.62 -10.97 -26.20
CA VAL A 39 2.63 -10.01 -26.66
C VAL A 39 3.63 -10.68 -27.62
N MET A 40 4.08 -11.89 -27.32
CA MET A 40 4.97 -12.64 -28.22
C MET A 40 4.29 -12.94 -29.57
N ALA A 41 3.01 -13.33 -29.57
CA ALA A 41 2.26 -13.56 -30.80
C ALA A 41 2.05 -12.26 -31.60
N VAL A 42 1.67 -11.19 -30.91
CA VAL A 42 1.48 -9.87 -31.56
C VAL A 42 2.79 -9.34 -32.13
N SER A 43 3.92 -9.50 -31.44
CA SER A 43 5.24 -9.08 -31.95
C SER A 43 5.61 -9.82 -33.23
N ALA A 44 5.32 -11.14 -33.29
CA ALA A 44 5.59 -11.94 -34.50
C ALA A 44 4.74 -11.45 -35.69
N VAL A 45 3.44 -11.16 -35.46
CA VAL A 45 2.57 -10.59 -36.51
C VAL A 45 3.02 -9.20 -36.91
N ALA A 46 3.37 -8.34 -35.96
CA ALA A 46 3.86 -6.98 -36.25
C ALA A 46 5.15 -6.99 -37.07
N ALA A 47 6.08 -7.88 -36.77
CA ALA A 47 7.33 -8.06 -37.50
C ALA A 47 7.07 -8.56 -38.95
N THR A 48 6.15 -9.53 -39.12
CA THR A 48 5.81 -10.01 -40.49
C THR A 48 5.13 -8.95 -41.34
N LEU A 49 4.38 -8.01 -40.72
CA LEU A 49 3.74 -6.87 -41.41
C LEU A 49 4.68 -5.70 -41.61
N GLY A 50 5.93 -5.74 -41.14
CA GLY A 50 6.91 -4.66 -41.27
C GLY A 50 6.49 -3.39 -40.52
N LEU A 51 5.75 -3.50 -39.42
CA LEU A 51 5.30 -2.34 -38.65
C LEU A 51 6.51 -1.61 -38.04
N SER A 52 6.40 -0.28 -37.97
CA SER A 52 7.45 0.58 -37.42
C SER A 52 6.87 1.77 -36.70
N ALA A 53 7.57 2.26 -35.68
CA ALA A 53 7.24 3.47 -34.94
C ALA A 53 8.46 4.39 -34.84
N ILE A 54 8.24 5.68 -34.62
CA ILE A 54 9.30 6.66 -34.37
C ILE A 54 9.50 6.75 -32.85
N HIS A 55 10.73 6.56 -32.39
CA HIS A 55 11.07 6.73 -30.99
C HIS A 55 10.91 8.19 -30.58
N PRO A 56 10.10 8.49 -29.52
CA PRO A 56 9.73 9.88 -29.20
C PRO A 56 10.92 10.72 -28.71
N GLY A 57 11.95 10.14 -28.11
CA GLY A 57 13.12 10.85 -27.60
C GLY A 57 14.23 11.02 -28.64
N SER A 58 14.57 9.95 -29.37
CA SER A 58 15.68 9.98 -30.36
C SER A 58 15.25 10.36 -31.79
N GLY A 59 13.94 10.24 -32.11
CA GLY A 59 13.45 10.42 -33.48
C GLY A 59 13.80 9.26 -34.41
N GLU A 60 14.42 8.20 -33.93
CA GLU A 60 14.83 7.03 -34.69
C GLU A 60 13.62 6.17 -35.05
N ARG A 61 13.65 5.59 -36.27
CA ARG A 61 12.61 4.67 -36.73
C ARG A 61 12.93 3.25 -36.23
N LEU A 62 12.12 2.75 -35.30
CA LEU A 62 12.20 1.40 -34.79
C LEU A 62 11.29 0.49 -35.61
N LEU A 63 11.82 -0.63 -36.06
CA LEU A 63 11.06 -1.70 -36.70
C LEU A 63 10.59 -2.69 -35.63
N ALA A 64 9.39 -3.24 -35.80
CA ALA A 64 8.91 -4.28 -34.95
C ALA A 64 9.74 -5.57 -35.17
N GLU A 65 10.30 -6.10 -34.08
CA GLU A 65 11.00 -7.36 -34.07
C GLU A 65 10.14 -8.46 -33.45
N SER A 66 10.25 -9.68 -34.00
CA SER A 66 9.55 -10.83 -33.41
C SER A 66 10.25 -11.32 -32.16
N LEU A 67 9.54 -11.32 -31.04
CA LEU A 67 10.03 -11.93 -29.79
C LEU A 67 10.22 -13.45 -29.91
N LEU A 68 9.61 -14.10 -30.93
CA LEU A 68 9.78 -15.51 -31.23
C LEU A 68 10.99 -15.79 -32.13
N ALA A 69 11.72 -14.76 -32.60
CA ALA A 69 12.95 -14.96 -33.34
C ALA A 69 14.00 -15.67 -32.46
N PRO A 70 14.83 -16.59 -33.04
CA PRO A 70 15.80 -17.37 -32.26
C PRO A 70 16.71 -16.52 -31.36
N ASP A 71 17.21 -15.40 -31.88
CA ASP A 71 18.11 -14.51 -31.14
C ASP A 71 17.38 -13.81 -29.97
N ASN A 72 16.12 -13.43 -30.16
CA ASN A 72 15.31 -12.82 -29.10
C ASN A 72 14.90 -13.83 -28.03
N LEU A 73 14.56 -15.07 -28.42
CA LEU A 73 14.34 -16.16 -27.48
C LEU A 73 15.60 -16.50 -26.68
N ALA A 74 16.75 -16.58 -27.33
CA ALA A 74 18.02 -16.81 -26.66
C ALA A 74 18.32 -15.70 -25.66
N ARG A 75 18.15 -14.45 -26.04
CA ARG A 75 18.31 -13.27 -25.17
C ARG A 75 17.35 -13.32 -23.96
N LEU A 76 16.08 -13.59 -24.21
CA LEU A 76 15.07 -13.71 -23.13
C LEU A 76 15.47 -14.77 -22.10
N LEU A 77 15.97 -15.92 -22.53
CA LEU A 77 16.41 -16.99 -21.61
C LEU A 77 17.72 -16.67 -20.90
N VAL A 78 18.69 -16.08 -21.60
CA VAL A 78 20.00 -15.76 -21.03
C VAL A 78 19.90 -14.60 -20.05
N ASP A 79 19.16 -13.54 -20.42
CA ASP A 79 19.05 -12.33 -19.62
C ASP A 79 17.96 -12.38 -18.56
N MET A 80 17.15 -13.46 -18.53
CA MET A 80 16.05 -13.64 -17.58
C MET A 80 16.45 -13.35 -16.11
N PRO A 81 17.55 -13.91 -15.55
CA PRO A 81 17.93 -13.63 -14.17
C PRO A 81 18.31 -12.17 -13.95
N ALA A 82 19.04 -11.57 -14.89
CA ALA A 82 19.46 -10.19 -14.80
C ALA A 82 18.29 -9.22 -14.92
N THR A 83 17.36 -9.49 -15.84
CA THR A 83 16.12 -8.73 -16.03
C THR A 83 15.24 -8.76 -14.77
N PHE A 84 15.06 -9.96 -14.19
CA PHE A 84 14.29 -10.11 -12.95
C PHE A 84 14.92 -9.35 -11.78
N VAL A 85 16.20 -9.56 -11.52
CA VAL A 85 16.90 -8.87 -10.42
C VAL A 85 17.01 -7.37 -10.66
N GLY A 86 17.14 -6.96 -11.93
CA GLY A 86 17.20 -5.55 -12.34
C GLY A 86 15.85 -4.84 -12.36
N PHE A 87 14.74 -5.53 -12.10
CA PHE A 87 13.42 -4.88 -12.04
C PHE A 87 13.36 -3.92 -10.83
N PRO A 88 13.35 -2.59 -11.05
CA PRO A 88 13.55 -1.61 -9.97
C PRO A 88 12.59 -1.75 -8.79
N PRO A 89 11.30 -2.05 -8.97
CA PRO A 89 10.37 -2.21 -7.84
C PRO A 89 10.76 -3.31 -6.86
N LEU A 90 11.44 -4.38 -7.29
CA LEU A 90 11.80 -5.50 -6.40
C LEU A 90 12.71 -5.07 -5.25
N GLY A 91 13.80 -4.39 -5.57
CA GLY A 91 14.75 -3.93 -4.55
C GLY A 91 14.13 -2.87 -3.65
N LEU A 92 13.42 -1.92 -4.23
CA LEU A 92 12.81 -0.81 -3.50
C LEU A 92 11.79 -1.30 -2.47
N ILE A 93 10.85 -2.15 -2.88
CA ILE A 93 9.81 -2.68 -1.97
C ILE A 93 10.41 -3.61 -0.91
N ALA A 94 11.39 -4.45 -1.29
CA ALA A 94 12.04 -5.36 -0.34
C ALA A 94 12.75 -4.59 0.80
N VAL A 95 13.45 -3.50 0.48
CA VAL A 95 14.12 -2.65 1.47
C VAL A 95 13.11 -2.05 2.45
N VAL A 96 12.02 -1.44 1.96
CA VAL A 96 11.00 -0.83 2.84
C VAL A 96 10.31 -1.89 3.69
N MET A 97 9.99 -3.06 3.11
CA MET A 97 9.31 -4.16 3.83
C MET A 97 10.14 -4.74 4.97
N ILE A 98 11.48 -4.73 4.88
CA ILE A 98 12.34 -5.14 5.99
C ILE A 98 12.06 -4.30 7.24
N GLY A 99 11.92 -2.97 7.09
CA GLY A 99 11.59 -2.08 8.21
C GLY A 99 10.12 -2.19 8.62
N ALA A 100 9.20 -2.15 7.65
CA ALA A 100 7.77 -2.19 7.88
C ALA A 100 7.33 -3.46 8.63
N ALA A 101 7.91 -4.62 8.29
CA ALA A 101 7.62 -5.87 8.98
C ALA A 101 7.99 -5.85 10.47
N VAL A 102 9.05 -5.15 10.85
CA VAL A 102 9.41 -4.98 12.26
C VAL A 102 8.40 -4.08 12.98
N ALA A 103 7.97 -2.99 12.34
CA ALA A 103 6.94 -2.11 12.89
C ALA A 103 5.59 -2.82 13.05
N ASP A 104 5.19 -3.61 12.07
CA ASP A 104 3.94 -4.36 12.09
C ASP A 104 3.98 -5.48 13.15
N ARG A 105 4.96 -6.37 13.07
CA ARG A 105 5.05 -7.56 13.93
C ARG A 105 5.43 -7.24 15.37
N SER A 106 6.05 -6.09 15.64
CA SER A 106 6.22 -5.60 17.01
C SER A 106 4.90 -5.22 17.68
N GLY A 107 3.83 -4.98 16.88
CA GLY A 107 2.54 -4.50 17.31
C GLY A 107 2.41 -2.96 17.29
N LEU A 108 3.42 -2.24 16.78
CA LEU A 108 3.41 -0.78 16.72
C LEU A 108 2.21 -0.26 15.91
N PHE A 109 1.97 -0.80 14.72
CA PHE A 109 0.86 -0.36 13.88
C PHE A 109 -0.49 -0.61 14.53
N ALA A 110 -0.68 -1.81 15.12
CA ALA A 110 -1.89 -2.13 15.86
C ALA A 110 -2.13 -1.17 17.04
N ALA A 111 -1.06 -0.82 17.78
CA ALA A 111 -1.15 0.12 18.90
C ALA A 111 -1.47 1.56 18.44
N VAL A 112 -0.87 2.03 17.34
CA VAL A 112 -1.18 3.36 16.75
C VAL A 112 -2.63 3.41 16.32
N ILE A 113 -3.10 2.42 15.56
CA ILE A 113 -4.48 2.33 15.07
C ILE A 113 -5.47 2.27 16.23
N GLY A 114 -5.23 1.35 17.18
CA GLY A 114 -6.09 1.18 18.35
C GLY A 114 -6.17 2.44 19.24
N ARG A 115 -5.07 3.19 19.32
CA ARG A 115 -5.04 4.45 20.06
C ARG A 115 -5.78 5.56 19.31
N ALA A 116 -5.58 5.67 18.02
CA ALA A 116 -6.30 6.64 17.19
C ALA A 116 -7.82 6.42 17.27
N ALA A 117 -8.26 5.17 17.17
CA ALA A 117 -9.67 4.81 17.23
C ALA A 117 -10.34 5.17 18.58
N LYS A 118 -9.60 5.11 19.72
CA LYS A 118 -10.13 5.48 21.04
C LYS A 118 -10.40 6.99 21.21
N TRP A 119 -9.82 7.84 20.39
CA TRP A 119 -9.97 9.29 20.50
C TRP A 119 -11.09 9.83 19.63
N VAL A 120 -11.81 8.96 18.95
CA VAL A 120 -12.88 9.35 18.02
C VAL A 120 -14.10 9.85 18.78
N PRO A 121 -14.53 11.11 18.57
CA PRO A 121 -15.75 11.62 19.16
C PRO A 121 -16.98 11.05 18.43
N VAL A 122 -18.04 10.71 19.18
CA VAL A 122 -19.26 10.10 18.62
C VAL A 122 -19.86 10.87 17.44
N ARG A 123 -19.79 12.22 17.48
CA ARG A 123 -20.32 13.08 16.41
C ARG A 123 -19.55 12.98 15.09
N LEU A 124 -18.28 12.58 15.15
CA LEU A 124 -17.38 12.45 14.00
C LEU A 124 -16.99 10.99 13.75
N LEU A 125 -17.84 10.05 14.19
CA LEU A 125 -17.54 8.63 14.14
C LEU A 125 -17.17 8.17 12.71
N THR A 126 -18.06 8.45 11.76
CA THR A 126 -17.87 8.04 10.36
C THR A 126 -16.61 8.66 9.70
N PRO A 127 -16.45 9.99 9.68
CA PRO A 127 -15.27 10.57 9.03
C PRO A 127 -13.98 10.19 9.74
N SER A 128 -13.99 10.04 11.08
CA SER A 128 -12.78 9.66 11.82
C SER A 128 -12.37 8.21 11.55
N PHE A 129 -13.30 7.26 11.58
CA PHE A 129 -12.98 5.87 11.26
C PHE A 129 -12.56 5.69 9.80
N PHE A 130 -13.18 6.42 8.88
CA PHE A 130 -12.75 6.42 7.48
C PHE A 130 -11.33 6.99 7.34
N LEU A 131 -11.02 8.09 8.01
CA LEU A 131 -9.69 8.71 7.99
C LEU A 131 -8.63 7.79 8.60
N ILE A 132 -8.90 7.19 9.77
CA ILE A 132 -7.99 6.24 10.40
C ILE A 132 -7.77 5.03 9.47
N ALA A 133 -8.83 4.51 8.87
CA ALA A 133 -8.76 3.41 7.92
C ALA A 133 -7.90 3.75 6.69
N LEU A 134 -8.11 4.94 6.13
CA LEU A 134 -7.32 5.47 5.01
C LEU A 134 -5.84 5.61 5.38
N LEU A 135 -5.52 6.14 6.57
CA LEU A 135 -4.13 6.28 7.04
C LEU A 135 -3.49 4.94 7.42
N SER A 136 -4.30 3.90 7.63
CA SER A 136 -3.82 2.57 8.03
C SER A 136 -3.30 1.72 6.87
N HIS A 137 -3.24 2.24 5.64
CA HIS A 137 -2.76 1.50 4.46
C HIS A 137 -1.31 0.98 4.60
N GLN A 138 -0.49 1.60 5.46
CA GLN A 138 0.86 1.13 5.79
C GLN A 138 0.87 -0.20 6.57
N ALA A 139 -0.24 -0.49 7.24
CA ALA A 139 -0.42 -1.65 8.11
C ALA A 139 -1.70 -2.40 7.72
N ALA A 140 -1.89 -2.66 6.43
CA ALA A 140 -3.15 -3.17 5.89
C ALA A 140 -3.69 -4.38 6.66
N ASP A 141 -2.86 -5.39 6.91
CA ASP A 141 -3.29 -6.62 7.62
C ASP A 141 -3.67 -6.33 9.07
N ALA A 142 -2.86 -5.55 9.80
CA ALA A 142 -3.17 -5.14 11.16
C ALA A 142 -4.43 -4.25 11.21
N ALA A 143 -4.64 -3.41 10.20
CA ALA A 143 -5.81 -2.56 10.11
C ALA A 143 -7.10 -3.38 9.97
N TYR A 144 -7.14 -4.40 9.14
CA TYR A 144 -8.32 -5.28 9.01
C TYR A 144 -8.64 -6.00 10.31
N VAL A 145 -7.64 -6.53 10.99
CA VAL A 145 -7.82 -7.31 12.22
C VAL A 145 -8.20 -6.44 13.42
N VAL A 146 -7.63 -5.23 13.52
CA VAL A 146 -7.80 -4.37 14.70
C VAL A 146 -8.91 -3.34 14.51
N LEU A 147 -8.91 -2.64 13.37
CA LEU A 147 -9.78 -1.47 13.19
C LEU A 147 -11.23 -1.86 12.89
N ILE A 148 -11.46 -2.94 12.13
CA ILE A 148 -12.83 -3.37 11.78
C ILE A 148 -13.64 -3.76 13.03
N PRO A 149 -13.15 -4.65 13.93
CA PRO A 149 -13.88 -4.95 15.17
C PRO A 149 -14.05 -3.73 16.08
N LEU A 150 -13.02 -2.87 16.18
CA LEU A 150 -13.09 -1.63 16.96
C LEU A 150 -14.17 -0.69 16.43
N ALA A 151 -14.29 -0.54 15.11
CA ALA A 151 -15.32 0.27 14.47
C ALA A 151 -16.70 -0.30 14.75
N ALA A 152 -16.89 -1.60 14.59
CA ALA A 152 -18.16 -2.26 14.89
C ALA A 152 -18.62 -1.99 16.34
N LEU A 153 -17.71 -2.12 17.30
CA LEU A 153 -17.97 -1.83 18.72
C LEU A 153 -18.25 -0.34 18.98
N ALA A 154 -17.49 0.55 18.35
CA ALA A 154 -17.68 1.98 18.53
C ALA A 154 -19.03 2.44 18.01
N TYR A 155 -19.48 1.92 16.85
CA TYR A 155 -20.80 2.19 16.29
C TYR A 155 -21.90 1.63 17.17
N LEU A 156 -21.76 0.40 17.66
CA LEU A 156 -22.71 -0.22 18.59
C LEU A 156 -22.86 0.61 19.89
N LYS A 157 -21.74 1.03 20.50
CA LYS A 157 -21.74 1.90 21.69
C LYS A 157 -22.37 3.28 21.42
N ALA A 158 -22.33 3.75 20.19
CA ALA A 158 -22.97 5.00 19.75
C ALA A 158 -24.45 4.84 19.37
N GLY A 159 -25.03 3.64 19.56
CA GLY A 159 -26.42 3.35 19.18
C GLY A 159 -26.63 3.22 17.68
N ARG A 160 -25.57 3.00 16.90
CA ARG A 160 -25.61 2.79 15.45
C ARG A 160 -25.41 1.32 15.09
N HIS A 161 -25.81 0.92 13.90
CA HIS A 161 -25.66 -0.46 13.47
C HIS A 161 -24.16 -0.82 13.27
N PRO A 162 -23.64 -1.91 13.85
CA PRO A 162 -22.21 -2.26 13.77
C PRO A 162 -21.72 -2.52 12.35
N LEU A 163 -22.60 -2.97 11.43
CA LEU A 163 -22.25 -3.13 10.01
C LEU A 163 -21.90 -1.80 9.32
N GLU A 164 -22.37 -0.66 9.83
CA GLU A 164 -21.95 0.64 9.31
C GLU A 164 -20.46 0.86 9.59
N GLY A 165 -20.03 0.54 10.83
CA GLY A 165 -18.62 0.63 11.23
C GLY A 165 -17.73 -0.30 10.41
N ILE A 166 -18.19 -1.54 10.19
CA ILE A 166 -17.49 -2.51 9.34
C ILE A 166 -17.35 -1.98 7.92
N ALA A 167 -18.46 -1.53 7.32
CA ALA A 167 -18.49 -1.05 5.93
C ALA A 167 -17.59 0.18 5.73
N VAL A 168 -17.67 1.16 6.63
CA VAL A 168 -16.86 2.39 6.57
C VAL A 168 -15.38 2.08 6.65
N THR A 169 -15.02 1.21 7.57
CA THR A 169 -13.62 0.86 7.82
C THR A 169 -13.05 0.03 6.69
N TYR A 170 -13.80 -0.95 6.23
CA TYR A 170 -13.42 -1.77 5.09
C TYR A 170 -13.25 -0.91 3.82
N ALA A 171 -14.19 0.00 3.54
CA ALA A 171 -14.10 0.93 2.42
C ALA A 171 -12.88 1.87 2.52
N GLY A 172 -12.55 2.33 3.73
CA GLY A 172 -11.37 3.17 3.96
C GLY A 172 -10.05 2.42 3.75
N ILE A 173 -9.94 1.18 4.24
CA ILE A 173 -8.71 0.38 4.09
C ILE A 173 -8.55 -0.08 2.64
N SER A 174 -9.61 -0.63 2.01
CA SER A 174 -9.53 -1.24 0.67
C SER A 174 -9.75 -0.23 -0.44
N GLY A 175 -10.84 0.56 -0.36
CA GLY A 175 -11.26 1.46 -1.43
C GLY A 175 -10.40 2.72 -1.52
N ALA A 176 -9.78 3.14 -0.42
CA ALA A 176 -8.91 4.30 -0.38
C ALA A 176 -7.41 3.92 -0.33
N PHE A 177 -7.08 2.71 -0.69
CA PHE A 177 -5.75 2.12 -0.53
C PHE A 177 -4.59 2.92 -1.18
N ALA A 178 -4.83 3.53 -2.34
CA ALA A 178 -3.85 4.36 -3.04
C ALA A 178 -3.92 5.85 -2.66
N ALA A 179 -4.89 6.25 -1.85
CA ALA A 179 -5.07 7.62 -1.41
C ALA A 179 -4.48 7.79 0.00
N ASN A 180 -3.38 8.51 0.14
CA ASN A 180 -2.71 8.64 1.42
C ASN A 180 -2.22 10.08 1.68
N LEU A 181 -2.09 10.41 2.97
CA LEU A 181 -1.49 11.66 3.42
C LEU A 181 -0.02 11.46 3.83
N LEU A 182 0.39 10.20 4.04
CA LEU A 182 1.73 9.84 4.45
C LEU A 182 2.35 8.97 3.35
N PRO A 183 3.52 9.34 2.83
CA PRO A 183 4.24 8.51 1.87
C PRO A 183 4.53 7.12 2.45
N GLY A 184 4.49 6.11 1.60
CA GLY A 184 4.67 4.74 2.04
C GLY A 184 5.25 3.80 0.98
N GLN A 185 5.12 2.51 1.25
CA GLN A 185 5.66 1.46 0.38
C GLN A 185 5.12 1.50 -1.06
N PHE A 186 3.87 1.96 -1.25
CA PHE A 186 3.28 2.09 -2.58
C PHE A 186 3.88 3.22 -3.39
N ASP A 187 4.21 4.35 -2.75
CA ASP A 187 4.88 5.46 -3.43
C ASP A 187 6.24 5.01 -3.98
N VAL A 188 6.94 4.17 -3.21
CA VAL A 188 8.23 3.58 -3.60
C VAL A 188 8.07 2.57 -4.73
N LEU A 189 7.06 1.71 -4.69
CA LEU A 189 6.75 0.77 -5.77
C LEU A 189 6.45 1.51 -7.08
N LEU A 190 5.55 2.50 -7.02
CA LEU A 190 5.16 3.31 -8.17
C LEU A 190 6.33 4.15 -8.71
N LEU A 191 7.21 4.65 -7.83
CA LEU A 191 8.44 5.30 -8.24
C LEU A 191 9.28 4.40 -9.12
N GLY A 192 9.50 3.13 -8.73
CA GLY A 192 10.31 2.18 -9.50
C GLY A 192 9.77 1.97 -10.92
N ILE A 193 8.44 1.82 -11.05
CA ILE A 193 7.77 1.67 -12.36
C ILE A 193 7.89 2.96 -13.18
N THR A 194 7.62 4.11 -12.55
CA THR A 194 7.64 5.41 -13.23
C THR A 194 9.05 5.80 -13.65
N GLN A 195 10.05 5.52 -12.80
CA GLN A 195 11.46 5.77 -13.13
C GLN A 195 11.91 4.94 -14.34
N SER A 196 11.50 3.68 -14.41
CA SER A 196 11.80 2.81 -15.56
C SER A 196 11.15 3.35 -16.85
N ALA A 197 9.90 3.79 -16.77
CA ALA A 197 9.20 4.37 -17.91
C ALA A 197 9.80 5.72 -18.36
N ALA A 198 10.16 6.59 -17.42
CA ALA A 198 10.81 7.87 -17.70
C ALA A 198 12.18 7.69 -18.35
N GLY A 199 12.95 6.69 -17.91
CA GLY A 199 14.26 6.35 -18.45
C GLY A 199 14.26 5.93 -19.92
N LEU A 200 13.11 5.52 -20.47
CA LEU A 200 12.98 5.24 -21.91
C LEU A 200 13.05 6.52 -22.76
N ILE A 201 12.72 7.67 -22.18
CA ILE A 201 12.69 8.97 -22.90
C ILE A 201 13.85 9.85 -22.45
N GLU A 202 14.10 9.92 -21.14
CA GLU A 202 15.16 10.72 -20.50
C GLU A 202 15.94 9.82 -19.53
N PRO A 203 17.02 9.14 -19.98
CA PRO A 203 17.77 8.17 -19.18
C PRO A 203 18.35 8.72 -17.86
N ASP A 204 18.73 10.00 -17.86
CA ASP A 204 19.38 10.66 -16.72
C ASP A 204 18.39 11.36 -15.78
N ARG A 205 17.07 11.23 -16.02
CA ARG A 205 16.06 11.89 -15.19
C ARG A 205 15.82 11.14 -13.89
N ALA A 206 16.25 11.72 -12.78
CA ALA A 206 15.88 11.25 -11.46
C ALA A 206 14.46 11.74 -11.07
N LEU A 207 13.61 10.84 -10.62
CA LEU A 207 12.26 11.15 -10.16
C LEU A 207 12.23 11.23 -8.63
N ASN A 208 11.39 12.14 -8.12
CA ASN A 208 11.19 12.30 -6.69
C ASN A 208 10.17 11.26 -6.18
N PRO A 209 10.48 10.45 -5.15
CA PRO A 209 9.53 9.54 -4.50
C PRO A 209 8.24 10.22 -4.02
N LEU A 210 8.31 11.50 -3.69
CA LEU A 210 7.16 12.30 -3.25
C LEU A 210 6.44 13.01 -4.42
N GLY A 211 6.83 12.76 -5.66
CA GLY A 211 6.29 13.47 -6.83
C GLY A 211 4.77 13.34 -6.99
N ASN A 212 4.20 12.21 -6.56
CA ASN A 212 2.77 11.95 -6.63
C ASN A 212 2.00 12.35 -5.36
N TRP A 213 2.68 12.83 -4.32
CA TRP A 213 2.08 13.09 -3.00
C TRP A 213 0.91 14.06 -3.02
N TRP A 214 1.01 15.14 -3.82
CA TRP A 214 -0.08 16.11 -3.93
C TRP A 214 -1.36 15.50 -4.48
N PHE A 215 -1.24 14.61 -5.46
CA PHE A 215 -2.37 13.90 -6.03
C PHE A 215 -2.99 12.94 -5.00
N THR A 216 -2.18 12.09 -4.37
CA THR A 216 -2.65 11.11 -3.38
C THR A 216 -3.26 11.76 -2.15
N ALA A 217 -2.68 12.89 -1.67
CA ALA A 217 -3.22 13.66 -0.56
C ALA A 217 -4.56 14.33 -0.92
N SER A 218 -4.67 14.92 -2.11
CA SER A 218 -5.93 15.50 -2.59
C SER A 218 -7.01 14.42 -2.76
N LEU A 219 -6.64 13.27 -3.29
CA LEU A 219 -7.52 12.12 -3.43
C LEU A 219 -7.99 11.60 -2.07
N ALA A 220 -7.12 11.58 -1.06
CA ALA A 220 -7.47 11.18 0.30
C ALA A 220 -8.58 12.08 0.89
N VAL A 221 -8.46 13.40 0.71
CA VAL A 221 -9.50 14.35 1.15
C VAL A 221 -10.81 14.11 0.39
N LEU A 222 -10.75 13.92 -0.92
CA LEU A 222 -11.92 13.64 -1.75
C LEU A 222 -12.62 12.35 -1.31
N LEU A 223 -11.87 11.26 -1.15
CA LEU A 223 -12.42 9.96 -0.75
C LEU A 223 -12.97 9.99 0.68
N LEU A 224 -12.35 10.74 1.59
CA LEU A 224 -12.89 10.97 2.93
C LEU A 224 -14.29 11.61 2.87
N LEU A 225 -14.45 12.66 2.07
CA LEU A 225 -15.73 13.37 1.93
C LEU A 225 -16.79 12.47 1.27
N VAL A 226 -16.41 11.76 0.21
CA VAL A 226 -17.31 10.83 -0.51
C VAL A 226 -17.68 9.65 0.38
N GLY A 227 -16.72 9.02 1.06
CA GLY A 227 -16.96 7.90 1.97
C GLY A 227 -17.87 8.29 3.14
N TRP A 228 -17.64 9.48 3.73
CA TRP A 228 -18.52 10.04 4.75
C TRP A 228 -19.94 10.24 4.21
N TRP A 229 -20.09 10.92 3.06
CA TRP A 229 -21.38 11.17 2.46
C TRP A 229 -22.13 9.88 2.10
N VAL A 230 -21.46 8.91 1.46
CA VAL A 230 -22.05 7.62 1.09
C VAL A 230 -22.53 6.86 2.33
N THR A 231 -21.71 6.82 3.38
CA THR A 231 -22.07 6.13 4.61
C THR A 231 -23.28 6.75 5.27
N GLU A 232 -23.30 8.07 5.47
CA GLU A 232 -24.40 8.74 6.17
C GLU A 232 -25.70 8.81 5.33
N ARG A 233 -25.61 8.92 4.01
CA ARG A 233 -26.77 9.13 3.15
C ARG A 233 -27.29 7.85 2.47
N ILE A 234 -26.44 6.84 2.31
CA ILE A 234 -26.80 5.62 1.56
C ILE A 234 -26.76 4.39 2.46
N VAL A 235 -25.68 4.18 3.21
CA VAL A 235 -25.48 2.95 4.00
C VAL A 235 -26.31 3.00 5.28
N ALA A 236 -26.14 4.03 6.10
CA ALA A 236 -26.82 4.17 7.38
C ALA A 236 -28.36 4.08 7.28
N PRO A 237 -29.05 4.80 6.34
CA PRO A 237 -30.50 4.67 6.21
C PRO A 237 -30.98 3.27 5.81
N ARG A 238 -30.16 2.52 5.07
CA ARG A 238 -30.51 1.14 4.67
C ARG A 238 -30.39 0.14 5.81
N LEU A 239 -29.47 0.38 6.73
CA LEU A 239 -29.24 -0.47 7.90
C LEU A 239 -30.15 -0.10 9.07
N ALA A 240 -30.67 1.13 9.11
CA ALA A 240 -31.61 1.60 10.13
C ALA A 240 -33.01 0.92 10.07
N VAL A 241 -33.30 0.16 9.01
CA VAL A 241 -34.59 -0.56 8.81
C VAL A 241 -34.68 -1.83 9.68
N GLY A 242 -33.58 -2.28 10.30
CA GLY A 242 -33.52 -3.42 11.21
C GLY A 242 -33.19 -2.98 12.63
N ASP A 243 -33.70 -3.69 13.66
CA ASP A 243 -33.24 -3.47 15.01
C ASP A 243 -31.73 -3.74 15.09
N PRO A 244 -30.94 -2.83 15.71
CA PRO A 244 -29.53 -3.11 15.93
C PRO A 244 -29.41 -4.40 16.75
N PRO A 245 -28.52 -5.34 16.36
CA PRO A 245 -28.32 -6.54 17.14
C PRO A 245 -27.98 -6.14 18.57
N SER A 246 -28.66 -6.76 19.55
CA SER A 246 -28.35 -6.58 20.95
C SER A 246 -26.88 -6.91 21.18
N PRO A 247 -26.17 -6.20 22.06
CA PRO A 247 -24.82 -6.55 22.42
C PRO A 247 -24.80 -8.01 22.90
N GLY A 248 -24.37 -8.92 22.02
CA GLY A 248 -24.10 -10.31 22.42
C GLY A 248 -23.04 -10.30 23.51
N GLU A 249 -23.19 -11.18 24.52
CA GLU A 249 -22.19 -11.40 25.54
C GLU A 249 -20.82 -11.65 24.91
N SER A 250 -19.81 -10.91 25.39
CA SER A 250 -18.40 -11.08 25.08
C SER A 250 -17.93 -10.79 23.63
N VAL A 251 -17.88 -9.50 23.28
CA VAL A 251 -16.76 -9.07 22.46
C VAL A 251 -15.65 -8.72 23.46
N ASP A 252 -14.66 -9.60 23.58
CA ASP A 252 -13.47 -9.33 24.38
C ASP A 252 -12.95 -7.94 24.01
N GLU A 253 -12.88 -7.06 25.02
CA GLU A 253 -12.28 -5.73 24.82
C GLU A 253 -10.89 -5.98 24.26
N VAL A 254 -10.62 -5.45 23.07
CA VAL A 254 -9.27 -5.44 22.50
C VAL A 254 -8.39 -4.77 23.54
N HIS A 255 -7.70 -5.60 24.32
CA HIS A 255 -6.88 -5.19 25.45
C HIS A 255 -5.70 -4.38 24.91
N THR A 256 -5.86 -3.06 24.85
CA THR A 256 -4.69 -2.18 24.75
C THR A 256 -4.01 -2.21 26.13
N ARG A 257 -2.86 -2.85 26.18
CA ARG A 257 -2.03 -2.92 27.38
C ARG A 257 -1.67 -1.51 27.84
N ASN A 258 -1.59 -1.29 29.15
CA ASN A 258 -1.12 -0.02 29.70
C ASN A 258 0.32 0.36 29.24
N ASP A 259 1.09 -0.64 28.82
CA ASP A 259 2.45 -0.51 28.29
C ASP A 259 2.52 0.16 26.91
N ASP A 260 1.41 0.18 26.16
CA ASP A 260 1.37 0.79 24.80
C ASP A 260 1.73 2.28 24.81
N ARG A 261 1.45 3.00 25.91
CA ARG A 261 1.80 4.44 26.00
C ARG A 261 3.31 4.67 26.03
N VAL A 262 4.03 3.84 26.76
CA VAL A 262 5.49 3.91 26.84
C VAL A 262 6.08 3.48 25.50
N GLY A 263 5.60 2.37 24.95
CA GLY A 263 6.01 1.87 23.65
C GLY A 263 5.83 2.90 22.53
N LEU A 264 4.66 3.53 22.45
CA LEU A 264 4.38 4.57 21.45
C LEU A 264 5.27 5.82 21.60
N ARG A 265 5.59 6.22 22.84
CA ARG A 265 6.54 7.32 23.08
C ARG A 265 7.94 6.96 22.60
N CYS A 266 8.43 5.75 22.93
CA CYS A 266 9.73 5.26 22.47
C CYS A 266 9.79 5.19 20.93
N ALA A 267 8.71 4.68 20.29
CA ALA A 267 8.61 4.64 18.84
C ALA A 267 8.62 6.04 18.20
N CYS A 268 7.88 6.98 18.78
CA CYS A 268 7.84 8.36 18.30
C CYS A 268 9.23 9.03 18.40
N VAL A 269 9.91 8.88 19.53
CA VAL A 269 11.27 9.41 19.71
C VAL A 269 12.24 8.79 18.71
N ALA A 270 12.17 7.46 18.49
CA ALA A 270 13.02 6.77 17.52
C ALA A 270 12.74 7.24 16.09
N ALA A 271 11.47 7.38 15.70
CA ALA A 271 11.09 7.91 14.39
C ALA A 271 11.61 9.33 14.19
N LEU A 272 11.40 10.22 15.17
CA LEU A 272 11.86 11.60 15.12
C LEU A 272 13.40 11.68 15.08
N ALA A 273 14.11 10.79 15.77
CA ALA A 273 15.56 10.73 15.73
C ALA A 273 16.08 10.37 14.33
N VAL A 274 15.44 9.40 13.65
CA VAL A 274 15.79 9.05 12.26
C VAL A 274 15.47 10.21 11.31
N VAL A 275 14.30 10.83 11.43
CA VAL A 275 13.93 11.99 10.60
C VAL A 275 14.91 13.16 10.82
N ALA A 276 15.29 13.44 12.07
CA ALA A 276 16.27 14.46 12.40
C ALA A 276 17.64 14.15 11.84
N LEU A 277 18.04 12.87 11.86
CA LEU A 277 19.30 12.42 11.24
C LEU A 277 19.29 12.70 9.72
N PHE A 278 18.23 12.31 9.01
CA PHE A 278 18.13 12.56 7.57
C PHE A 278 18.09 14.05 7.24
N ALA A 279 17.36 14.84 8.05
CA ALA A 279 17.34 16.29 7.93
C ALA A 279 18.75 16.88 8.15
N ALA A 280 19.48 16.41 9.15
CA ALA A 280 20.85 16.82 9.40
C ALA A 280 21.77 16.48 8.23
N LEU A 281 21.68 15.25 7.68
CA LEU A 281 22.49 14.81 6.54
C LEU A 281 22.20 15.61 5.25
N ALA A 282 20.98 16.19 5.10
CA ALA A 282 20.60 17.00 3.95
C ALA A 282 20.86 18.51 4.14
N LEU A 283 20.78 19.01 5.39
CA LEU A 283 20.81 20.45 5.69
C LEU A 283 22.07 20.90 6.44
N TRP A 284 23.03 19.98 6.67
CA TRP A 284 24.25 20.31 7.40
C TRP A 284 25.01 21.46 6.70
N PRO A 285 25.51 22.48 7.44
CA PRO A 285 26.31 23.53 6.84
C PRO A 285 27.63 22.99 6.31
N GLY A 286 27.95 23.26 5.05
CA GLY A 286 29.12 22.70 4.36
C GLY A 286 28.75 21.44 3.58
N ASP A 287 29.67 20.48 3.47
CA ASP A 287 29.55 19.23 2.71
C ASP A 287 28.47 18.31 3.30
N ALA A 288 27.20 18.55 2.97
CA ALA A 288 26.08 17.72 3.41
C ALA A 288 26.04 16.42 2.61
N PRO A 289 26.11 15.22 3.22
CA PRO A 289 26.20 13.93 2.49
C PRO A 289 25.03 13.64 1.57
N LEU A 290 23.83 14.20 1.86
CA LEU A 290 22.61 14.03 1.06
C LEU A 290 22.26 15.28 0.23
N ARG A 291 23.25 16.11 -0.09
CA ARG A 291 23.11 17.29 -0.91
C ARG A 291 24.20 17.33 -1.97
N ASP A 292 23.83 17.55 -3.21
CA ASP A 292 24.79 17.80 -4.31
C ASP A 292 25.13 19.29 -4.34
N GLU A 293 26.36 19.66 -3.99
CA GLU A 293 26.83 21.04 -3.98
C GLU A 293 27.09 21.60 -5.37
N ALA A 294 27.29 20.74 -6.38
CA ALA A 294 27.50 21.15 -7.76
C ALA A 294 26.19 21.53 -8.47
N ALA A 295 25.05 21.08 -7.93
CA ALA A 295 23.73 21.34 -8.48
C ALA A 295 23.05 22.54 -7.80
N ALA A 296 22.16 23.22 -8.54
CA ALA A 296 21.42 24.38 -8.05
C ALA A 296 19.92 24.05 -7.83
N GLY A 297 19.31 24.73 -6.86
CA GLY A 297 17.87 24.61 -6.61
C GLY A 297 17.44 23.23 -6.13
N GLN A 298 16.39 22.65 -6.73
CA GLN A 298 15.86 21.35 -6.33
C GLN A 298 16.78 20.18 -6.71
N ALA A 299 17.59 20.33 -7.75
CA ALA A 299 18.54 19.31 -8.18
C ALA A 299 19.60 19.02 -7.10
N ALA A 300 19.93 19.99 -6.26
CA ALA A 300 20.85 19.81 -5.13
C ALA A 300 20.36 18.77 -4.12
N TYR A 301 19.06 18.49 -4.05
CA TYR A 301 18.46 17.54 -3.10
C TYR A 301 18.13 16.18 -3.72
N VAL A 302 18.59 15.88 -4.93
CA VAL A 302 18.40 14.57 -5.57
C VAL A 302 18.93 13.43 -4.68
N PRO A 303 20.16 13.50 -4.09
CA PRO A 303 20.63 12.43 -3.21
C PRO A 303 19.77 12.23 -1.97
N PHE A 304 19.17 13.29 -1.42
CA PHE A 304 18.20 13.19 -0.33
C PHE A 304 16.93 12.45 -0.78
N TYR A 305 16.37 12.80 -1.95
CA TYR A 305 15.18 12.13 -2.45
C TYR A 305 15.42 10.64 -2.74
N GLU A 306 16.55 10.30 -3.31
CA GLU A 306 16.94 8.91 -3.57
C GLU A 306 17.14 8.11 -2.27
N SER A 307 17.60 8.77 -1.20
CA SER A 307 17.79 8.14 0.12
C SER A 307 16.48 7.88 0.89
N LEU A 308 15.33 8.45 0.48
CA LEU A 308 14.07 8.34 1.21
C LEU A 308 13.58 6.90 1.35
N VAL A 309 13.86 6.03 0.40
CA VAL A 309 13.53 4.60 0.47
C VAL A 309 14.22 3.95 1.69
N GLY A 310 15.53 4.18 1.83
CA GLY A 310 16.29 3.77 3.00
C GLY A 310 15.81 4.48 4.27
N GLY A 311 15.42 5.75 4.16
CA GLY A 311 14.84 6.54 5.24
C GLY A 311 13.54 5.92 5.78
N PHE A 312 12.61 5.54 4.92
CA PHE A 312 11.39 4.85 5.34
C PHE A 312 11.68 3.52 6.03
N MET A 313 12.58 2.71 5.46
CA MET A 313 13.03 1.47 6.09
C MET A 313 13.54 1.72 7.50
N LEU A 314 14.43 2.71 7.69
CA LEU A 314 15.03 3.03 8.98
C LEU A 314 14.00 3.60 9.96
N VAL A 315 13.06 4.44 9.54
CA VAL A 315 11.98 4.95 10.40
C VAL A 315 11.14 3.80 10.93
N PHE A 316 10.69 2.89 10.07
CA PHE A 316 9.87 1.75 10.49
C PHE A 316 10.67 0.78 11.36
N LEU A 317 11.91 0.47 10.99
CA LEU A 317 12.78 -0.42 11.76
C LEU A 317 13.06 0.13 13.16
N ALA A 318 13.49 1.38 13.26
CA ALA A 318 13.85 1.99 14.53
C ALA A 318 12.63 2.17 15.44
N SER A 319 11.51 2.64 14.91
CA SER A 319 10.27 2.82 15.67
C SER A 319 9.67 1.49 16.10
N GLY A 320 9.63 0.49 15.23
CA GLY A 320 9.16 -0.86 15.55
C GLY A 320 10.03 -1.55 16.58
N TRP A 321 11.35 -1.42 16.45
CA TRP A 321 12.30 -1.96 17.43
C TRP A 321 12.16 -1.28 18.80
N ALA A 322 12.11 0.05 18.84
CA ALA A 322 11.94 0.81 20.08
C ALA A 322 10.62 0.47 20.77
N TYR A 323 9.53 0.39 20.01
CA TYR A 323 8.23 -0.05 20.50
C TYR A 323 8.30 -1.47 21.08
N GLY A 324 8.77 -2.42 20.28
CA GLY A 324 8.82 -3.83 20.65
C GLY A 324 9.68 -4.11 21.88
N LYS A 325 10.78 -3.36 22.04
CA LYS A 325 11.60 -3.41 23.27
C LYS A 325 10.85 -2.88 24.48
N ALA A 326 10.13 -1.76 24.33
CA ALA A 326 9.41 -1.14 25.44
C ALA A 326 8.21 -1.96 25.90
N VAL A 327 7.53 -2.68 25.00
CA VAL A 327 6.34 -3.48 25.28
C VAL A 327 6.69 -4.96 25.56
N GLY A 328 7.93 -5.37 25.29
CA GLY A 328 8.40 -6.74 25.52
C GLY A 328 8.01 -7.73 24.44
N THR A 329 7.74 -7.29 23.20
CA THR A 329 7.55 -8.18 22.04
C THR A 329 8.86 -8.51 21.33
N ILE A 330 9.91 -7.72 21.57
CA ILE A 330 11.27 -7.95 21.08
C ILE A 330 12.20 -8.15 22.27
N HIS A 331 12.69 -9.37 22.46
CA HIS A 331 13.65 -9.71 23.52
C HIS A 331 15.08 -9.71 23.01
N SER A 332 15.30 -10.17 21.79
CA SER A 332 16.62 -10.37 21.19
C SER A 332 16.72 -9.83 19.76
N HIS A 333 17.95 -9.72 19.26
CA HIS A 333 18.19 -9.42 17.85
C HIS A 333 17.62 -10.49 16.90
N ARG A 334 17.50 -11.74 17.38
CA ARG A 334 16.92 -12.84 16.59
C ARG A 334 15.46 -12.62 16.29
N ASP A 335 14.71 -12.01 17.21
CA ASP A 335 13.30 -11.69 17.02
C ASP A 335 13.15 -10.66 15.89
N VAL A 336 14.03 -9.63 15.88
CA VAL A 336 14.05 -8.61 14.81
C VAL A 336 14.33 -9.26 13.46
N VAL A 337 15.36 -10.12 13.37
CA VAL A 337 15.68 -10.85 12.14
C VAL A 337 14.52 -11.75 11.69
N ALA A 338 13.86 -12.43 12.62
CA ALA A 338 12.69 -13.25 12.32
C ALA A 338 11.51 -12.43 11.78
N MET A 339 11.28 -11.23 12.32
CA MET A 339 10.26 -10.28 11.84
C MET A 339 10.58 -9.78 10.42
N MET A 340 11.84 -9.38 10.16
CA MET A 340 12.31 -9.00 8.82
C MET A 340 12.12 -10.12 7.80
N ALA A 341 12.55 -11.34 8.16
CA ALA A 341 12.41 -12.52 7.29
C ALA A 341 10.94 -12.88 7.02
N ALA A 342 10.06 -12.64 7.99
CA ALA A 342 8.64 -12.84 7.81
C ALA A 342 8.03 -11.83 6.82
N GLY A 343 8.41 -10.55 6.89
CA GLY A 343 7.97 -9.55 5.90
C GLY A 343 8.42 -9.87 4.48
N LEU A 344 9.65 -10.34 4.31
CA LEU A 344 10.11 -10.78 2.98
C LEU A 344 9.35 -12.00 2.46
N ARG A 345 8.90 -12.91 3.34
CA ARG A 345 8.03 -14.03 2.94
C ARG A 345 6.66 -13.56 2.44
N GLU A 346 6.12 -12.49 2.98
CA GLU A 346 4.87 -11.89 2.50
C GLU A 346 4.99 -11.28 1.10
N LEU A 347 6.21 -10.91 0.68
CA LEU A 347 6.49 -10.48 -0.68
C LEU A 347 6.65 -11.62 -1.70
N ALA A 348 6.68 -12.88 -1.27
CA ALA A 348 6.89 -14.00 -2.19
C ALA A 348 5.87 -14.04 -3.35
N PRO A 349 4.55 -13.84 -3.14
CA PRO A 349 3.59 -13.77 -4.24
C PRO A 349 3.87 -12.62 -5.22
N PHE A 350 4.32 -11.46 -4.71
CA PHE A 350 4.72 -10.34 -5.54
C PHE A 350 5.96 -10.65 -6.37
N PHE A 351 6.96 -11.33 -5.82
CA PHE A 351 8.14 -11.73 -6.57
C PHE A 351 7.81 -12.71 -7.69
N VAL A 352 6.90 -13.67 -7.43
CA VAL A 352 6.41 -14.58 -8.47
C VAL A 352 5.67 -13.80 -9.56
N LEU A 353 4.80 -12.87 -9.19
CA LEU A 353 4.07 -12.04 -10.14
C LEU A 353 4.99 -11.15 -10.99
N ALA A 354 6.02 -10.56 -10.36
CA ALA A 354 6.98 -9.68 -11.03
C ALA A 354 7.94 -10.42 -11.98
N PHE A 355 8.08 -11.73 -11.81
CA PHE A 355 8.89 -12.57 -12.69
C PHE A 355 8.22 -12.77 -14.08
N PHE A 356 6.90 -12.86 -14.12
CA PHE A 356 6.09 -13.03 -15.34
C PHE A 356 5.56 -11.69 -15.87
#